data_e1938562c7b7604c35c2dfdfe6348fc1
#
_entry.id   e1938562c7b7604c35c2dfdfe6348fc1
#
_cell.length_a   1.000
_cell.length_b   1.000
_cell.length_c   1.000
_cell.angle_alpha   90.00
_cell.angle_beta   90.00
_cell.angle_gamma   90.00
#
_symmetry.space_group_name_H-M   'P 1'
#
loop_
_entity.id
_entity.type
_entity.pdbx_description
1 polymer ?
#
loop_
_entity_poly.entity_id
_entity_poly.type
_entity_poly.pdbx_seq_one_letter_code
_entity_poly.pdbx_strand_id
1 'polypeptide(L)'
;MKKIINPWEGLDGYMCFGCAPNNPLGLHMEFFEDGDDIVAFWKPQGTYQGWLRTLHGGIQTTLMDELAGWVVLRKSQTSGVTSRLDAKFMKSISTDEPQLTIRGRMTDRKRNAIFIETEIYNSANELCTRAEMVYFITPQERAMEEFGFCGCKTCLLYTSPSPRDRSV
;
A
#
# COMPACT_ATOMS: atom_id res chain seq x y z
N MET A 1 4.12 14.61 -3.87
CA MET A 1 3.92 13.35 -3.10
C MET A 1 4.07 13.64 -1.62
N LYS A 2 3.22 13.09 -0.77
CA LYS A 2 3.21 13.31 0.68
C LYS A 2 3.27 11.97 1.40
N LYS A 3 4.17 11.80 2.36
CA LYS A 3 4.22 10.57 3.16
C LYS A 3 2.97 10.48 4.06
N ILE A 4 2.36 9.30 4.10
CA ILE A 4 1.25 9.00 5.00
C ILE A 4 1.83 8.59 6.35
N ILE A 5 1.27 9.14 7.42
CA ILE A 5 1.66 8.81 8.79
C ILE A 5 0.87 7.58 9.21
N ASN A 6 1.57 6.53 9.65
CA ASN A 6 0.93 5.33 10.18
C ASN A 6 0.41 5.63 11.61
N PRO A 7 -0.92 5.66 11.83
CA PRO A 7 -1.49 6.05 13.12
C PRO A 7 -1.27 5.00 14.22
N TRP A 8 -0.88 3.78 13.87
CA TRP A 8 -0.63 2.69 14.83
C TRP A 8 0.86 2.50 15.16
N GLU A 9 1.76 3.24 14.50
CA GLU A 9 3.19 3.14 14.78
C GLU A 9 3.48 3.53 16.22
N GLY A 10 4.18 2.65 16.95
CA GLY A 10 4.49 2.82 18.37
C GLY A 10 3.43 2.29 19.33
N LEU A 11 2.27 1.81 18.84
CA LEU A 11 1.30 1.13 19.70
C LEU A 11 1.80 -0.26 20.08
N ASP A 12 1.64 -0.60 21.36
CA ASP A 12 1.97 -1.93 21.86
C ASP A 12 1.10 -3.00 21.19
N GLY A 13 1.74 -4.07 20.74
CA GLY A 13 1.07 -5.18 20.06
C GLY A 13 0.71 -4.92 18.59
N TYR A 14 1.06 -3.76 18.02
CA TYR A 14 0.83 -3.51 16.59
C TYR A 14 1.80 -4.33 15.73
N MET A 15 1.28 -5.34 15.05
CA MET A 15 2.05 -6.33 14.28
C MET A 15 1.46 -6.61 12.90
N CYS A 16 0.91 -5.59 12.21
CA CYS A 16 0.45 -5.76 10.83
C CYS A 16 1.54 -6.36 9.96
N PHE A 17 1.23 -7.44 9.24
CA PHE A 17 2.18 -8.09 8.35
C PHE A 17 2.62 -7.18 7.19
N GLY A 18 1.72 -6.35 6.68
CA GLY A 18 2.02 -5.45 5.57
C GLY A 18 2.85 -4.23 5.98
N CYS A 19 2.52 -3.58 7.10
CA CYS A 19 3.04 -2.24 7.38
C CYS A 19 3.55 -1.98 8.80
N ALA A 20 3.49 -2.95 9.74
CA ALA A 20 4.08 -2.74 11.06
C ALA A 20 5.61 -2.78 11.00
N PRO A 21 6.31 -1.70 11.36
CA PRO A 21 7.78 -1.65 11.26
C PRO A 21 8.47 -2.63 12.21
N ASN A 22 7.82 -3.01 13.32
CA ASN A 22 8.37 -3.90 14.34
C ASN A 22 8.03 -5.37 14.10
N ASN A 23 7.26 -5.72 13.06
CA ASN A 23 7.04 -7.13 12.73
C ASN A 23 8.25 -7.70 11.97
N PRO A 24 9.05 -8.60 12.55
CA PRO A 24 10.28 -9.09 11.90
C PRO A 24 9.99 -9.92 10.64
N LEU A 25 8.79 -10.44 10.48
CA LEU A 25 8.35 -11.22 9.31
C LEU A 25 7.60 -10.37 8.28
N GLY A 26 7.31 -9.10 8.61
CA GLY A 26 6.46 -8.23 7.82
C GLY A 26 7.13 -7.68 6.56
N LEU A 27 6.30 -7.04 5.73
CA LEU A 27 6.75 -6.41 4.49
C LEU A 27 7.27 -4.98 4.70
N HIS A 28 6.99 -4.38 5.85
CA HIS A 28 7.43 -3.04 6.26
C HIS A 28 7.11 -1.95 5.22
N MET A 29 5.91 -2.00 4.66
CA MET A 29 5.48 -1.03 3.64
C MET A 29 5.29 0.37 4.24
N GLU A 30 5.69 1.36 3.47
CA GLU A 30 5.40 2.77 3.71
C GLU A 30 4.59 3.32 2.54
N PHE A 31 3.69 4.28 2.83
CA PHE A 31 2.72 4.77 1.87
C PHE A 31 2.83 6.26 1.66
N PHE A 32 2.53 6.67 0.43
CA PHE A 32 2.59 8.06 -0.01
C PHE A 32 1.32 8.41 -0.77
N GLU A 33 0.82 9.61 -0.56
CA GLU A 33 -0.28 10.18 -1.34
C GLU A 33 0.27 10.93 -2.53
N ASP A 34 -0.20 10.59 -3.72
CA ASP A 34 0.16 11.20 -5.00
C ASP A 34 -1.12 11.56 -5.77
N GLY A 35 -1.68 12.74 -5.48
CA GLY A 35 -2.99 13.13 -5.97
C GLY A 35 -4.10 12.22 -5.46
N ASP A 36 -4.81 11.58 -6.37
CA ASP A 36 -5.87 10.63 -6.04
C ASP A 36 -5.33 9.23 -5.70
N ASP A 37 -4.09 8.95 -6.03
CA ASP A 37 -3.45 7.66 -5.84
C ASP A 37 -2.76 7.55 -4.47
N ILE A 38 -2.69 6.34 -3.97
CA ILE A 38 -1.76 5.93 -2.91
C ILE A 38 -0.67 5.08 -3.56
N VAL A 39 0.57 5.32 -3.17
CA VAL A 39 1.76 4.70 -3.75
C VAL A 39 2.64 4.12 -2.64
N ALA A 40 3.22 2.97 -2.89
CA ALA A 40 4.28 2.39 -2.07
C ALA A 40 5.46 1.99 -2.95
N PHE A 41 6.66 2.16 -2.42
CA PHE A 41 7.89 1.66 -3.01
C PHE A 41 8.40 0.53 -2.14
N TRP A 42 8.64 -0.63 -2.74
CA TRP A 42 9.01 -1.82 -1.99
C TRP A 42 10.09 -2.61 -2.71
N LYS A 43 11.06 -3.08 -1.96
CA LYS A 43 12.17 -3.88 -2.50
C LYS A 43 11.92 -5.35 -2.22
N PRO A 44 11.79 -6.20 -3.26
CA PRO A 44 11.72 -7.64 -3.07
C PRO A 44 12.99 -8.22 -2.46
N GLN A 45 12.86 -9.39 -1.86
CA GLN A 45 13.96 -10.16 -1.29
C GLN A 45 13.78 -11.64 -1.64
N GLY A 46 14.86 -12.38 -1.68
CA GLY A 46 14.86 -13.81 -1.99
C GLY A 46 14.01 -14.66 -1.05
N THR A 47 13.78 -14.18 0.19
CA THR A 47 12.92 -14.83 1.18
C THR A 47 11.43 -14.81 0.82
N TYR A 48 11.03 -13.97 -0.11
CA TYR A 48 9.65 -13.86 -0.61
C TYR A 48 9.44 -14.55 -1.96
N GLN A 49 10.33 -15.45 -2.34
CA GLN A 49 10.20 -16.18 -3.59
C GLN A 49 9.10 -17.25 -3.54
N GLY A 50 8.44 -17.47 -4.67
CA GLY A 50 7.69 -18.68 -4.96
C GLY A 50 8.56 -19.65 -5.73
N TRP A 51 8.63 -19.52 -7.06
CA TRP A 51 9.63 -20.16 -7.87
C TRP A 51 11.00 -19.49 -7.70
N LEU A 52 12.05 -20.23 -8.02
CA LEU A 52 13.42 -19.70 -7.91
C LEU A 52 13.54 -18.33 -8.57
N ARG A 53 14.00 -17.33 -7.82
CA ARG A 53 14.17 -15.92 -8.22
C ARG A 53 12.89 -15.21 -8.69
N THR A 54 11.73 -15.77 -8.39
CA THR A 54 10.45 -15.18 -8.78
C THR A 54 9.66 -14.80 -7.52
N LEU A 55 9.21 -13.57 -7.46
CA LEU A 55 8.38 -13.08 -6.35
C LEU A 55 7.07 -13.87 -6.28
N HIS A 56 6.76 -14.38 -5.08
CA HIS A 56 5.57 -15.18 -4.84
C HIS A 56 4.29 -14.40 -5.15
N GLY A 57 3.35 -15.02 -5.88
CA GLY A 57 2.07 -14.39 -6.23
C GLY A 57 1.24 -13.98 -5.00
N GLY A 58 1.29 -14.78 -3.93
CA GLY A 58 0.66 -14.43 -2.66
C GLY A 58 1.26 -13.17 -2.00
N ILE A 59 2.58 -12.98 -2.12
CA ILE A 59 3.23 -11.74 -1.65
C ILE A 59 2.79 -10.54 -2.51
N GLN A 60 2.70 -10.71 -3.83
CA GLN A 60 2.18 -9.66 -4.71
C GLN A 60 0.76 -9.26 -4.34
N THR A 61 -0.13 -10.21 -4.06
CA THR A 61 -1.50 -9.91 -3.62
C THR A 61 -1.53 -9.26 -2.25
N THR A 62 -0.64 -9.64 -1.34
CA THR A 62 -0.52 -8.98 -0.03
C THR A 62 -0.09 -7.52 -0.17
N LEU A 63 0.89 -7.22 -1.02
CA LEU A 63 1.31 -5.84 -1.30
C LEU A 63 0.15 -4.98 -1.84
N MET A 64 -0.63 -5.54 -2.76
CA MET A 64 -1.79 -4.86 -3.34
C MET A 64 -2.95 -4.70 -2.36
N ASP A 65 -3.23 -5.73 -1.56
CA ASP A 65 -4.28 -5.70 -0.53
C ASP A 65 -3.95 -4.68 0.56
N GLU A 66 -2.73 -4.68 1.05
CA GLU A 66 -2.28 -3.71 2.05
C GLU A 66 -2.39 -2.27 1.52
N LEU A 67 -1.93 -2.03 0.29
CA LEU A 67 -2.04 -0.71 -0.33
C LEU A 67 -3.50 -0.28 -0.49
N ALA A 68 -4.39 -1.19 -0.89
CA ALA A 68 -5.82 -0.92 -1.01
C ALA A 68 -6.47 -0.55 0.34
N GLY A 69 -6.07 -1.23 1.42
CA GLY A 69 -6.45 -0.85 2.78
C GLY A 69 -6.07 0.60 3.10
N TRP A 70 -4.86 1.02 2.70
CA TRP A 70 -4.40 2.40 2.90
C TRP A 70 -5.11 3.41 2.00
N VAL A 71 -5.60 3.01 0.81
CA VAL A 71 -6.53 3.83 0.01
C VAL A 71 -7.80 4.10 0.82
N VAL A 72 -8.39 3.07 1.42
CA VAL A 72 -9.58 3.21 2.28
C VAL A 72 -9.30 4.13 3.46
N LEU A 73 -8.25 3.86 4.22
CA LEU A 73 -7.88 4.65 5.40
C LEU A 73 -7.68 6.13 5.07
N ARG A 74 -6.98 6.41 3.99
CA ARG A 74 -6.65 7.79 3.60
C ARG A 74 -7.79 8.51 2.91
N LYS A 75 -8.48 7.88 1.97
CA LYS A 75 -9.50 8.53 1.13
C LYS A 75 -10.89 8.51 1.75
N SER A 76 -11.18 7.55 2.61
CA SER A 76 -12.48 7.44 3.30
C SER A 76 -12.41 7.79 4.78
N GLN A 77 -11.21 7.96 5.35
CA GLN A 77 -11.00 8.29 6.76
C GLN A 77 -11.75 7.35 7.71
N THR A 78 -11.75 6.05 7.38
CA THR A 78 -12.32 4.97 8.18
C THR A 78 -11.61 3.67 7.86
N SER A 79 -11.88 2.62 8.62
CA SER A 79 -11.40 1.27 8.35
C SER A 79 -12.31 0.52 7.38
N GLY A 80 -11.79 -0.55 6.82
CA GLY A 80 -12.54 -1.46 5.97
C GLY A 80 -11.93 -2.85 5.97
N VAL A 81 -12.70 -3.81 5.51
CA VAL A 81 -12.26 -5.20 5.35
C VAL A 81 -12.33 -5.61 3.89
N THR A 82 -11.33 -6.35 3.44
CA THR A 82 -11.29 -6.91 2.10
C THR A 82 -12.42 -7.92 1.94
N SER A 83 -13.29 -7.68 0.96
CA SER A 83 -14.38 -8.59 0.62
C SER A 83 -14.05 -9.44 -0.60
N ARG A 84 -13.37 -8.83 -1.58
CA ARG A 84 -13.00 -9.49 -2.83
C ARG A 84 -11.69 -8.95 -3.34
N LEU A 85 -10.88 -9.86 -3.87
CA LEU A 85 -9.64 -9.54 -4.58
C LEU A 85 -9.57 -10.40 -5.84
N ASP A 86 -9.44 -9.77 -6.99
CA ASP A 86 -9.27 -10.42 -8.29
C ASP A 86 -7.98 -9.91 -8.93
N ALA A 87 -6.95 -10.76 -8.95
CA ALA A 87 -5.62 -10.38 -9.42
C ALA A 87 -5.27 -11.06 -10.74
N LYS A 88 -4.64 -10.29 -11.65
CA LYS A 88 -4.08 -10.76 -12.92
C LYS A 88 -2.57 -10.60 -12.90
N PHE A 89 -1.86 -11.71 -13.01
CA PHE A 89 -0.40 -11.77 -13.09
C PHE A 89 0.01 -11.81 -14.55
N MET A 90 0.45 -10.68 -15.09
CA MET A 90 0.72 -10.53 -16.52
C MET A 90 2.19 -10.72 -16.86
N LYS A 91 3.08 -10.35 -15.94
CA LYS A 91 4.53 -10.44 -16.09
C LYS A 91 5.15 -10.89 -14.77
N SER A 92 6.03 -11.89 -14.81
CA SER A 92 6.75 -12.33 -13.61
C SER A 92 7.65 -11.22 -13.07
N ILE A 93 7.77 -11.16 -11.76
CA ILE A 93 8.62 -10.20 -11.05
C ILE A 93 9.80 -10.96 -10.48
N SER A 94 11.03 -10.48 -10.75
CA SER A 94 12.23 -11.04 -10.15
C SER A 94 12.36 -10.60 -8.69
N THR A 95 12.83 -11.49 -7.82
CA THR A 95 13.23 -11.12 -6.45
C THR A 95 14.49 -10.25 -6.40
N ASP A 96 15.20 -10.11 -7.53
CA ASP A 96 16.38 -9.24 -7.68
C ASP A 96 16.03 -7.82 -8.15
N GLU A 97 14.75 -7.51 -8.37
CA GLU A 97 14.31 -6.15 -8.70
C GLU A 97 14.80 -5.16 -7.64
N PRO A 98 15.42 -4.03 -8.02
CA PRO A 98 15.91 -3.05 -7.06
C PRO A 98 14.78 -2.35 -6.31
N GLN A 99 13.63 -2.17 -6.97
CA GLN A 99 12.44 -1.56 -6.38
C GLN A 99 11.21 -1.86 -7.23
N LEU A 100 10.09 -2.13 -6.57
CA LEU A 100 8.76 -2.16 -7.17
C LEU A 100 8.01 -0.88 -6.81
N THR A 101 7.14 -0.44 -7.70
CA THR A 101 6.15 0.60 -7.42
C THR A 101 4.78 -0.05 -7.35
N ILE A 102 4.12 0.05 -6.22
CA ILE A 102 2.74 -0.38 -6.03
C ILE A 102 1.87 0.88 -5.99
N ARG A 103 0.84 0.94 -6.82
CA ARG A 103 -0.03 2.10 -6.95
C ARG A 103 -1.49 1.67 -6.90
N GLY A 104 -2.33 2.43 -6.23
CA GLY A 104 -3.75 2.12 -6.13
C GLY A 104 -4.61 3.36 -6.00
N ARG A 105 -5.85 3.23 -6.44
CA ARG A 105 -6.85 4.30 -6.37
C ARG A 105 -8.26 3.74 -6.17
N MET A 106 -9.12 4.53 -5.58
CA MET A 106 -10.54 4.28 -5.55
C MET A 106 -11.12 4.54 -6.94
N THR A 107 -11.82 3.55 -7.50
CA THR A 107 -12.47 3.64 -8.82
C THR A 107 -13.96 3.93 -8.72
N ASP A 108 -14.61 3.44 -7.66
CA ASP A 108 -16.04 3.66 -7.42
C ASP A 108 -16.37 3.49 -5.92
N ARG A 109 -17.54 4.00 -5.52
CA ARG A 109 -18.10 3.82 -4.19
C ARG A 109 -19.60 3.64 -4.26
N LYS A 110 -20.12 2.57 -3.67
CA LYS A 110 -21.54 2.26 -3.59
C LYS A 110 -21.92 1.96 -2.13
N ARG A 111 -22.57 2.89 -1.47
CA ARG A 111 -22.92 2.78 -0.03
C ARG A 111 -21.66 2.54 0.83
N ASN A 112 -21.55 1.36 1.41
CA ASN A 112 -20.41 0.93 2.22
C ASN A 112 -19.37 0.10 1.46
N ALA A 113 -19.56 -0.14 0.16
CA ALA A 113 -18.61 -0.83 -0.70
C ALA A 113 -17.71 0.18 -1.44
N ILE A 114 -16.42 -0.02 -1.35
CA ILE A 114 -15.40 0.75 -2.08
C ILE A 114 -14.71 -0.17 -3.07
N PHE A 115 -14.64 0.28 -4.31
CA PHE A 115 -13.96 -0.41 -5.40
C PHE A 115 -12.59 0.23 -5.60
N ILE A 116 -11.57 -0.59 -5.64
CA ILE A 116 -10.16 -0.14 -5.73
C ILE A 116 -9.46 -0.93 -6.80
N GLU A 117 -8.70 -0.24 -7.64
CA GLU A 117 -7.74 -0.83 -8.56
C GLU A 117 -6.33 -0.65 -8.01
N THR A 118 -5.52 -1.70 -8.04
CA THR A 118 -4.11 -1.65 -7.68
C THR A 118 -3.24 -2.26 -8.76
N GLU A 119 -2.02 -1.76 -8.88
CA GLU A 119 -1.06 -2.15 -9.91
C GLU A 119 0.34 -2.26 -9.31
N ILE A 120 1.12 -3.24 -9.78
CA ILE A 120 2.54 -3.37 -9.46
C ILE A 120 3.35 -3.17 -10.73
N TYR A 121 4.31 -2.27 -10.65
CA TYR A 121 5.28 -1.98 -11.70
C TYR A 121 6.69 -2.39 -11.26
N ASN A 122 7.47 -2.95 -12.19
CA ASN A 122 8.89 -3.24 -11.97
C ASN A 122 9.76 -1.97 -12.10
N SER A 123 11.05 -2.12 -11.92
CA SER A 123 12.02 -1.01 -12.03
C SER A 123 12.14 -0.40 -13.44
N ALA A 124 11.74 -1.14 -14.46
CA ALA A 124 11.64 -0.65 -15.84
C ALA A 124 10.29 0.04 -16.13
N ASN A 125 9.47 0.27 -15.10
CA ASN A 125 8.13 0.85 -15.20
C ASN A 125 7.16 0.04 -16.08
N GLU A 126 7.34 -1.27 -16.11
CA GLU A 126 6.44 -2.18 -16.81
C GLU A 126 5.37 -2.69 -15.83
N LEU A 127 4.12 -2.70 -16.26
CA LEU A 127 3.01 -3.25 -15.48
C LEU A 127 3.14 -4.78 -15.41
N CYS A 128 3.31 -5.31 -14.20
CA CYS A 128 3.48 -6.73 -13.96
C CYS A 128 2.21 -7.40 -13.45
N THR A 129 1.51 -6.77 -12.53
CA THR A 129 0.33 -7.32 -11.86
C THR A 129 -0.69 -6.22 -11.64
N ARG A 130 -1.97 -6.56 -11.84
CA ARG A 130 -3.11 -5.67 -11.58
C ARG A 130 -4.14 -6.42 -10.76
N ALA A 131 -4.79 -5.74 -9.83
CA ALA A 131 -5.92 -6.31 -9.11
C ALA A 131 -7.08 -5.32 -8.98
N GLU A 132 -8.29 -5.87 -9.02
CA GLU A 132 -9.52 -5.19 -8.66
C GLU A 132 -9.98 -5.72 -7.31
N MET A 133 -10.34 -4.81 -6.41
CA MET A 133 -10.72 -5.15 -5.04
C MET A 133 -12.01 -4.47 -4.64
N VAL A 134 -12.71 -5.12 -3.74
CA VAL A 134 -13.88 -4.57 -3.05
C VAL A 134 -13.63 -4.60 -1.55
N TYR A 135 -13.75 -3.44 -0.92
CA TYR A 135 -13.70 -3.27 0.52
C TYR A 135 -15.06 -2.89 1.06
N PHE A 136 -15.45 -3.46 2.19
CA PHE A 136 -16.56 -2.95 2.97
C PHE A 136 -16.05 -2.08 4.10
N ILE A 137 -16.47 -0.81 4.11
CA ILE A 137 -16.07 0.14 5.14
C ILE A 137 -16.98 0.06 6.35
N THR A 138 -16.39 0.33 7.52
CA THR A 138 -17.10 0.49 8.78
C THR A 138 -17.43 1.96 9.05
N PRO A 139 -18.46 2.28 9.84
CA PRO A 139 -18.63 3.64 10.35
C PRO A 139 -17.40 4.12 11.13
N GLN A 140 -17.08 5.39 11.04
CA GLN A 140 -15.88 5.98 11.70
C GLN A 140 -15.85 5.72 13.22
N GLU A 141 -16.99 5.80 13.90
CA GLU A 141 -17.10 5.52 15.33
C GLU A 141 -16.63 4.08 15.64
N ARG A 142 -17.07 3.13 14.85
CA ARG A 142 -16.68 1.73 14.99
C ARG A 142 -15.22 1.49 14.66
N ALA A 143 -14.68 2.19 13.67
CA ALA A 143 -13.26 2.12 13.34
C ALA A 143 -12.38 2.61 14.50
N MET A 144 -12.82 3.63 15.22
CA MET A 144 -12.13 4.13 16.40
C MET A 144 -12.21 3.14 17.57
N GLU A 145 -13.40 2.59 17.84
CA GLU A 145 -13.62 1.66 18.95
C GLU A 145 -12.90 0.32 18.75
N GLU A 146 -13.01 -0.28 17.56
CA GLU A 146 -12.47 -1.62 17.28
C GLU A 146 -10.99 -1.63 16.93
N PHE A 147 -10.48 -0.58 16.25
CA PHE A 147 -9.13 -0.56 15.70
C PHE A 147 -8.27 0.62 16.18
N GLY A 148 -8.81 1.48 17.05
CA GLY A 148 -8.11 2.68 17.51
C GLY A 148 -7.80 3.68 16.38
N PHE A 149 -8.61 3.67 15.30
CA PHE A 149 -8.40 4.52 14.16
C PHE A 149 -8.95 5.93 14.40
N CYS A 150 -8.07 6.91 14.57
CA CYS A 150 -8.41 8.31 14.82
C CYS A 150 -8.19 9.22 13.60
N GLY A 151 -8.11 8.65 12.41
CA GLY A 151 -7.87 9.38 11.16
C GLY A 151 -6.47 9.12 10.58
N CYS A 152 -6.34 9.36 9.28
CA CYS A 152 -5.12 9.15 8.51
C CYS A 152 -4.60 10.48 7.97
N LYS A 153 -3.41 10.89 8.42
CA LYS A 153 -2.77 12.17 8.09
C LYS A 153 -1.56 11.97 7.18
N THR A 154 -1.15 13.04 6.52
CA THR A 154 0.08 13.08 5.74
C THR A 154 1.04 14.11 6.30
N CYS A 155 2.35 13.90 6.10
CA CYS A 155 3.36 14.91 6.27
C CYS A 155 3.89 15.39 4.93
N LEU A 156 4.35 16.65 4.85
CA LEU A 156 5.09 17.14 3.70
C LEU A 156 6.45 16.43 3.69
N LEU A 157 6.75 15.71 2.60
CA LEU A 157 8.13 15.32 2.36
C LEU A 157 8.91 16.60 2.00
N TYR A 158 9.98 16.85 2.71
CA TYR A 158 10.99 17.80 2.24
C TYR A 158 11.50 17.26 0.90
N THR A 159 11.06 17.86 -0.20
CA THR A 159 11.73 17.69 -1.46
C THR A 159 13.12 18.28 -1.29
N SER A 160 14.16 17.46 -1.40
CA SER A 160 15.54 17.99 -1.55
C SER A 160 15.50 19.11 -2.58
N PRO A 161 16.11 20.28 -2.32
CA PRO A 161 16.16 21.34 -3.30
C PRO A 161 16.68 20.79 -4.61
N SER A 162 15.96 21.07 -5.69
CA SER A 162 16.39 20.71 -7.04
C SER A 162 17.83 21.20 -7.24
N PRO A 163 18.68 20.48 -7.99
CA PRO A 163 20.03 20.97 -8.35
C PRO A 163 20.04 22.37 -8.95
N ARG A 164 18.90 22.87 -9.44
CA ARG A 164 18.73 24.23 -9.98
C ARG A 164 18.64 25.31 -8.89
N ASP A 165 18.34 24.95 -7.64
CA ASP A 165 18.22 25.90 -6.53
C ASP A 165 19.56 26.11 -5.78
N ARG A 166 20.65 25.53 -6.25
CA ARG A 166 21.99 25.68 -5.68
C ARG A 166 22.86 26.72 -6.37
N SER A 167 22.29 27.54 -7.22
CA SER A 167 23.04 28.64 -7.88
C SER A 167 22.62 29.98 -7.29
N VAL A 168 23.16 30.26 -6.12
CA VAL A 168 23.46 31.62 -5.64
C VAL A 168 24.74 31.56 -4.85
#